data_24d31e69eb83587626063fb526798a35
#
_entry.id   24d31e69eb83587626063fb526798a35
#
_cell.length_a   1.000
_cell.length_b   1.000
_cell.length_c   1.000
_cell.angle_alpha   90.00
_cell.angle_beta   90.00
_cell.angle_gamma   90.00
#
_symmetry.space_group_name_H-M   'P 1'
#
loop_
_entity.id
_entity.type
_entity.pdbx_description
1 polymer ?
#
loop_
_entity_poly.entity_id
_entity_poly.type
_entity_poly.pdbx_seq_one_letter_code
_entity_poly.pdbx_strand_id
1 'polypeptide(L)'
;MADGTHDWHTESMAEAKTVPTDADVDEFLHAATPARRQADGLKLAEIFHDVTGADPVLWGPSMVGYGSYRFVSPNNPRTRGDWPKTGFSPRKAQLSLYGLKDRAEGAALLPSLGTYTEGAGCVYVKKLDDIDVAVLRRLIAIAWARGDDPDPRPSA
;
A
#
# COMPACT_ATOMS: atom_id res chain seq x y z
N MET A 1 26.47 -7.36 16.86
CA MET A 1 26.05 -7.18 16.30
C MET A 1 25.56 -6.76 16.01
N ALA A 2 25.73 -6.79 16.26
CA ALA A 2 25.10 -6.47 15.74
C ALA A 2 24.77 -5.98 15.41
N ASP A 3 24.91 -6.06 15.86
CA ASP A 3 24.45 -5.46 15.41
C ASP A 3 24.25 -4.79 15.14
N GLY A 4 24.55 -4.72 15.69
CA GLY A 4 24.05 -4.15 15.24
C GLY A 4 23.98 -3.39 15.11
N THR A 5 24.17 -3.16 15.43
CA THR A 5 24.14 -2.59 15.28
C THR A 5 23.87 -1.84 14.83
N HIS A 6 23.61 -1.58 14.68
CA HIS A 6 23.22 -1.05 14.09
C HIS A 6 22.99 -0.17 13.58
N ASP A 7 22.67 0.54 13.86
CA ASP A 7 22.10 1.41 13.47
C ASP A 7 22.43 2.10 12.34
N TRP A 8 22.97 2.51 12.12
CA TRP A 8 23.52 2.88 11.02
C TRP A 8 22.75 2.66 9.83
N HIS A 9 22.13 2.40 9.49
CA HIS A 9 21.44 2.07 8.34
C HIS A 9 20.02 2.08 8.66
N THR A 10 19.65 3.01 9.46
CA THR A 10 18.30 3.08 9.91
C THR A 10 17.32 3.16 8.76
N GLU A 11 17.61 3.98 7.76
CA GLU A 11 16.74 4.07 6.61
C GLU A 11 16.73 2.81 5.78
N SER A 12 17.91 2.24 5.57
CA SER A 12 18.00 0.98 4.85
C SER A 12 17.25 -0.11 5.55
N MET A 13 17.30 -0.13 6.87
CA MET A 13 16.57 -1.12 7.63
C MET A 13 15.07 -0.92 7.51
N ALA A 14 14.62 0.33 7.52
CA ALA A 14 13.21 0.61 7.37
C ALA A 14 12.71 0.14 6.01
N GLU A 15 13.49 0.38 4.96
CA GLU A 15 13.13 -0.07 3.62
C GLU A 15 13.16 -1.59 3.54
N ALA A 16 14.17 -2.20 4.14
CA ALA A 16 14.28 -3.65 4.12
C ALA A 16 13.12 -4.34 4.82
N LYS A 17 12.46 -3.66 5.75
CA LYS A 17 11.31 -4.22 6.44
C LYS A 17 10.06 -4.25 5.58
N THR A 18 9.99 -3.43 4.55
CA THR A 18 8.83 -3.38 3.68
C THR A 18 9.17 -4.08 2.38
N VAL A 19 9.22 -5.40 2.46
CA VAL A 19 9.49 -6.25 1.32
C VAL A 19 8.40 -7.31 1.26
N PRO A 20 8.15 -7.90 0.08
CA PRO A 20 7.15 -8.96 -0.03
C PRO A 20 7.58 -10.19 0.76
N THR A 21 6.63 -10.84 1.39
CA THR A 21 6.86 -12.04 2.17
C THR A 21 5.98 -13.16 1.65
N ASP A 22 6.19 -14.37 2.15
CA ASP A 22 5.34 -15.52 1.84
C ASP A 22 4.33 -15.79 2.96
N ALA A 23 4.11 -14.83 3.85
CA ALA A 23 3.16 -14.98 4.93
C ALA A 23 1.73 -15.14 4.39
N ASP A 24 0.91 -15.85 5.16
CA ASP A 24 -0.48 -16.14 4.77
C ASP A 24 -1.34 -14.89 4.97
N VAL A 25 -1.76 -14.29 3.85
CA VAL A 25 -2.58 -13.08 3.88
C VAL A 25 -3.94 -13.35 4.50
N ASP A 26 -4.54 -14.50 4.18
CA ASP A 26 -5.86 -14.83 4.70
C ASP A 26 -5.82 -14.94 6.23
N GLU A 27 -4.79 -15.58 6.76
CA GLU A 27 -4.60 -15.68 8.19
C GLU A 27 -4.41 -14.30 8.82
N PHE A 28 -3.60 -13.46 8.18
CA PHE A 28 -3.38 -12.09 8.64
C PHE A 28 -4.69 -11.31 8.71
N LEU A 29 -5.51 -11.42 7.67
CA LEU A 29 -6.78 -10.69 7.62
C LEU A 29 -7.77 -11.19 8.69
N HIS A 30 -7.79 -12.50 8.94
CA HIS A 30 -8.69 -13.05 9.96
C HIS A 30 -8.23 -12.74 11.38
N ALA A 31 -6.98 -12.30 11.54
CA ALA A 31 -6.47 -11.88 12.84
C ALA A 31 -6.72 -10.40 13.14
N ALA A 32 -7.23 -9.65 12.18
CA ALA A 32 -7.47 -8.21 12.37
C ALA A 32 -8.60 -7.97 13.38
N THR A 33 -8.44 -6.94 14.19
CA THR A 33 -9.42 -6.56 15.21
C THR A 33 -9.68 -5.08 15.14
N PRO A 34 -10.83 -4.64 15.59
CA PRO A 34 -12.00 -5.38 16.05
C PRO A 34 -12.72 -6.12 14.89
N ALA A 35 -13.77 -6.84 15.20
CA ALA A 35 -14.50 -7.64 14.20
C ALA A 35 -14.89 -6.83 12.96
N ARG A 36 -15.32 -5.60 13.16
CA ARG A 36 -15.68 -4.73 12.04
C ARG A 36 -14.48 -4.45 11.14
N ARG A 37 -13.30 -4.30 11.75
CA ARG A 37 -12.07 -4.09 10.98
C ARG A 37 -11.72 -5.31 10.16
N GLN A 38 -11.94 -6.48 10.74
CA GLN A 38 -11.72 -7.74 10.03
C GLN A 38 -12.65 -7.85 8.82
N ALA A 39 -13.94 -7.55 9.01
CA ALA A 39 -14.91 -7.62 7.93
C ALA A 39 -14.54 -6.67 6.79
N ASP A 40 -14.15 -5.43 7.12
CA ASP A 40 -13.75 -4.46 6.12
C ASP A 40 -12.47 -4.88 5.41
N GLY A 41 -11.54 -5.48 6.13
CA GLY A 41 -10.29 -5.98 5.54
C GLY A 41 -10.55 -7.08 4.53
N LEU A 42 -11.42 -8.02 4.87
CA LEU A 42 -11.78 -9.10 3.96
C LEU A 42 -12.48 -8.56 2.72
N LYS A 43 -13.36 -7.57 2.90
CA LYS A 43 -14.05 -6.94 1.78
C LYS A 43 -13.08 -6.19 0.88
N LEU A 44 -12.12 -5.47 1.47
CA LEU A 44 -11.10 -4.78 0.69
C LEU A 44 -10.30 -5.77 -0.14
N ALA A 45 -9.95 -6.91 0.42
CA ALA A 45 -9.20 -7.93 -0.32
C ALA A 45 -9.96 -8.37 -1.55
N GLU A 46 -11.27 -8.53 -1.46
CA GLU A 46 -12.10 -8.86 -2.62
C GLU A 46 -12.07 -7.75 -3.67
N ILE A 47 -12.23 -6.51 -3.22
CA ILE A 47 -12.28 -5.36 -4.13
C ILE A 47 -10.94 -5.22 -4.86
N PHE A 48 -9.84 -5.27 -4.14
CA PHE A 48 -8.51 -5.12 -4.75
C PHE A 48 -8.23 -6.26 -5.73
N HIS A 49 -8.60 -7.49 -5.36
CA HIS A 49 -8.40 -8.63 -6.26
C HIS A 49 -9.25 -8.48 -7.52
N ASP A 50 -10.51 -8.09 -7.38
CA ASP A 50 -11.40 -7.92 -8.53
C ASP A 50 -10.86 -6.90 -9.52
N VAL A 51 -10.36 -5.78 -9.02
CA VAL A 51 -9.91 -4.70 -9.90
C VAL A 51 -8.57 -5.02 -10.54
N THR A 52 -7.64 -5.61 -9.78
CA THR A 52 -6.28 -5.83 -10.25
C THR A 52 -6.07 -7.18 -10.91
N GLY A 53 -6.86 -8.18 -10.54
CA GLY A 53 -6.65 -9.54 -10.99
C GLY A 53 -5.44 -10.21 -10.34
N ALA A 54 -4.77 -9.54 -9.43
CA ALA A 54 -3.56 -10.05 -8.79
C ALA A 54 -3.89 -10.67 -7.44
N ASP A 55 -3.07 -11.61 -7.00
CA ASP A 55 -3.18 -12.18 -5.68
C ASP A 55 -2.49 -11.26 -4.67
N PRO A 56 -3.04 -11.15 -3.46
CA PRO A 56 -2.43 -10.32 -2.43
C PRO A 56 -1.14 -10.93 -1.91
N VAL A 57 -0.21 -10.07 -1.52
CA VAL A 57 1.04 -10.46 -0.89
C VAL A 57 1.23 -9.58 0.34
N LEU A 58 1.65 -10.17 1.44
CA LEU A 58 1.91 -9.40 2.64
C LEU A 58 3.30 -8.77 2.54
N TRP A 59 3.34 -7.45 2.54
CA TRP A 59 4.59 -6.68 2.51
C TRP A 59 4.91 -6.22 3.92
N GLY A 60 6.07 -6.61 4.43
CA GLY A 60 6.43 -6.32 5.80
C GLY A 60 5.44 -6.96 6.76
N PRO A 61 5.22 -6.36 7.93
CA PRO A 61 4.37 -6.98 8.95
C PRO A 61 2.87 -6.78 8.76
N SER A 62 2.43 -5.82 7.94
CA SER A 62 1.02 -5.44 7.99
C SER A 62 0.44 -4.86 6.72
N MET A 63 1.16 -4.83 5.61
CA MET A 63 0.63 -4.24 4.37
C MET A 63 0.24 -5.34 3.39
N VAL A 64 -1.04 -5.38 3.03
CA VAL A 64 -1.54 -6.29 2.00
C VAL A 64 -1.37 -5.59 0.66
N GLY A 65 -0.42 -6.03 -0.16
CA GLY A 65 -0.07 -5.36 -1.39
C GLY A 65 -0.43 -6.15 -2.63
N TYR A 66 -0.58 -5.45 -3.74
CA TYR A 66 -0.96 -6.01 -5.03
C TYR A 66 -0.02 -5.49 -6.11
N GLY A 67 0.66 -6.42 -6.79
CA GLY A 67 1.64 -6.08 -7.79
C GLY A 67 2.86 -5.40 -7.19
N SER A 68 3.75 -4.94 -8.05
CA SER A 68 4.91 -4.18 -7.59
C SER A 68 5.42 -3.30 -8.72
N TYR A 69 6.18 -2.28 -8.34
CA TYR A 69 6.86 -1.42 -9.29
C TYR A 69 8.18 -1.00 -8.68
N ARG A 70 9.11 -0.55 -9.55
CA ARG A 70 10.40 -0.04 -9.08
C ARG A 70 10.22 1.40 -8.62
N PHE A 71 10.43 1.62 -7.34
CA PHE A 71 10.38 2.94 -6.74
C PHE A 71 11.77 3.58 -6.81
N VAL A 72 11.82 4.86 -7.21
CA VAL A 72 13.05 5.65 -7.17
C VAL A 72 12.68 7.01 -6.59
N SER A 73 13.35 7.39 -5.49
CA SER A 73 13.07 8.67 -4.86
C SER A 73 13.46 9.83 -5.79
N PRO A 74 12.58 10.81 -6.01
CA PRO A 74 12.91 11.95 -6.85
C PRO A 74 14.02 12.81 -6.25
N ASN A 75 14.17 12.81 -4.93
CA ASN A 75 15.17 13.62 -4.25
C ASN A 75 16.51 12.91 -4.11
N ASN A 76 16.52 11.60 -4.13
CA ASN A 76 17.73 10.82 -3.96
C ASN A 76 17.61 9.51 -4.72
N PRO A 77 18.12 9.44 -5.96
CA PRO A 77 17.98 8.24 -6.78
C PRO A 77 18.62 6.98 -6.19
N ARG A 78 19.44 7.11 -5.16
CA ARG A 78 19.98 5.94 -4.47
C ARG A 78 18.93 5.27 -3.58
N THR A 79 17.90 6.02 -3.19
CA THR A 79 16.78 5.50 -2.42
C THR A 79 15.80 4.88 -3.41
N ARG A 80 15.84 3.57 -3.53
CA ARG A 80 15.04 2.83 -4.50
C ARG A 80 14.75 1.43 -3.99
N GLY A 81 13.84 0.78 -4.64
CA GLY A 81 13.47 -0.59 -4.31
C GLY A 81 12.16 -0.93 -4.95
N ASP A 82 11.63 -2.09 -4.59
CA ASP A 82 10.32 -2.51 -5.07
C ASP A 82 9.27 -2.09 -4.05
N TRP A 83 8.10 -1.70 -4.54
CA TRP A 83 7.00 -1.24 -3.73
C TRP A 83 5.70 -1.76 -4.33
N PRO A 84 4.66 -2.07 -3.54
CA PRO A 84 3.40 -2.52 -4.13
C PRO A 84 2.75 -1.37 -4.89
N LYS A 85 2.10 -1.70 -6.00
CA LYS A 85 1.40 -0.69 -6.79
C LYS A 85 0.25 -0.08 -6.01
N THR A 86 -0.42 -0.88 -5.22
CA THR A 86 -1.51 -0.45 -4.37
C THR A 86 -1.70 -1.50 -3.28
N GLY A 87 -2.45 -1.15 -2.26
CA GLY A 87 -2.69 -2.08 -1.18
C GLY A 87 -3.39 -1.43 -0.01
N PHE A 88 -3.49 -2.16 1.09
CA PHE A 88 -4.15 -1.65 2.29
C PHE A 88 -3.61 -2.34 3.54
N SER A 89 -3.89 -1.74 4.68
CA SER A 89 -3.57 -2.34 5.97
C SER A 89 -4.75 -2.12 6.91
N PRO A 90 -5.39 -3.19 7.39
CA PRO A 90 -6.50 -3.05 8.34
C PRO A 90 -5.96 -2.87 9.74
N ARG A 91 -5.74 -1.62 10.12
CA ARG A 91 -5.20 -1.31 11.44
C ARG A 91 -6.33 -1.16 12.45
N LYS A 92 -5.98 -1.23 13.75
CA LYS A 92 -7.00 -1.13 14.79
C LYS A 92 -7.83 0.14 14.70
N ALA A 93 -7.17 1.27 14.49
CA ALA A 93 -7.83 2.56 14.52
C ALA A 93 -8.54 2.88 13.21
N GLN A 94 -8.02 2.38 12.09
CA GLN A 94 -8.52 2.75 10.78
C GLN A 94 -7.93 1.86 9.70
N LEU A 95 -8.51 1.94 8.51
CA LEU A 95 -7.97 1.30 7.33
C LEU A 95 -6.97 2.26 6.70
N SER A 96 -5.78 1.78 6.37
CA SER A 96 -4.80 2.56 5.61
C SER A 96 -4.82 2.06 4.18
N LEU A 97 -4.96 2.97 3.22
CA LEU A 97 -5.00 2.63 1.80
C LEU A 97 -3.80 3.25 1.12
N TYR A 98 -3.11 2.49 0.28
CA TYR A 98 -1.84 2.89 -0.32
C TYR A 98 -1.97 2.97 -1.83
N GLY A 99 -1.26 3.93 -2.43
CA GLY A 99 -1.18 4.08 -3.88
C GLY A 99 -2.28 4.92 -4.50
N LEU A 100 -3.28 5.31 -3.73
CA LEU A 100 -4.47 5.95 -4.29
C LEU A 100 -4.25 7.39 -4.73
N LYS A 101 -3.23 8.06 -4.20
CA LYS A 101 -2.99 9.47 -4.53
C LYS A 101 -1.62 9.72 -5.15
N ASP A 102 -0.93 8.68 -5.54
CA ASP A 102 0.43 8.81 -6.09
C ASP A 102 0.43 9.37 -7.51
N ARG A 103 -0.64 9.13 -8.24
CA ARG A 103 -0.75 9.60 -9.61
C ARG A 103 -1.70 10.79 -9.66
N ALA A 104 -1.45 11.71 -10.62
CA ALA A 104 -2.27 12.91 -10.75
C ALA A 104 -3.75 12.58 -10.93
N GLU A 105 -4.07 11.54 -11.72
CA GLU A 105 -5.45 11.13 -11.93
C GLU A 105 -6.11 10.69 -10.63
N GLY A 106 -5.38 9.90 -9.83
CA GLY A 106 -5.88 9.44 -8.55
C GLY A 106 -6.07 10.59 -7.58
N ALA A 107 -5.10 11.48 -7.50
CA ALA A 107 -5.20 12.64 -6.63
C ALA A 107 -6.41 13.52 -7.00
N ALA A 108 -6.68 13.64 -8.29
CA ALA A 108 -7.82 14.44 -8.76
C ALA A 108 -9.17 13.79 -8.42
N LEU A 109 -9.22 12.46 -8.43
CA LEU A 109 -10.45 11.73 -8.13
C LEU A 109 -10.68 11.56 -6.62
N LEU A 110 -9.62 11.60 -5.83
CA LEU A 110 -9.69 11.30 -4.40
C LEU A 110 -10.76 12.08 -3.65
N PRO A 111 -10.98 13.37 -3.90
CA PRO A 111 -12.02 14.10 -3.17
C PRO A 111 -13.43 13.52 -3.31
N SER A 112 -13.66 12.68 -4.31
CA SER A 112 -14.96 12.04 -4.51
C SER A 112 -15.11 10.75 -3.71
N LEU A 113 -14.08 10.33 -2.98
CA LEU A 113 -14.09 9.06 -2.27
C LEU A 113 -15.09 9.02 -1.11
N GLY A 114 -15.25 10.11 -0.40
CA GLY A 114 -16.12 10.17 0.77
C GLY A 114 -15.39 10.72 1.97
N THR A 115 -15.59 10.11 3.13
CA THR A 115 -14.97 10.58 4.38
C THR A 115 -13.63 9.89 4.59
N TYR A 116 -12.56 10.65 4.51
CA TYR A 116 -11.19 10.14 4.68
C TYR A 116 -10.29 11.22 5.22
N THR A 117 -9.10 10.81 5.68
CA THR A 117 -8.01 11.73 5.98
C THR A 117 -6.78 11.26 5.23
N GLU A 118 -5.74 12.08 5.16
CA GLU A 118 -4.55 11.76 4.40
C GLU A 118 -3.30 11.76 5.27
N GLY A 119 -2.43 10.77 5.00
CA GLY A 119 -1.07 10.78 5.51
C GLY A 119 -0.12 11.15 4.37
N ALA A 120 1.18 11.00 4.61
CA ALA A 120 2.19 11.37 3.62
C ALA A 120 2.07 10.58 2.33
N GLY A 121 1.86 9.28 2.43
CA GLY A 121 1.73 8.43 1.25
C GLY A 121 0.49 7.54 1.28
N CYS A 122 -0.47 7.83 2.12
CA CYS A 122 -1.62 6.95 2.28
C CYS A 122 -2.88 7.74 2.59
N VAL A 123 -3.99 7.04 2.48
CA VAL A 123 -5.32 7.57 2.76
C VAL A 123 -5.90 6.74 3.89
N TYR A 124 -6.50 7.38 4.87
CA TYR A 124 -7.06 6.70 6.03
C TYR A 124 -8.58 6.76 6.00
N VAL A 125 -9.20 5.62 6.21
CA VAL A 125 -10.67 5.48 6.23
C VAL A 125 -11.05 4.71 7.49
N LYS A 126 -12.03 5.19 8.22
CA LYS A 126 -12.42 4.53 9.46
C LYS A 126 -13.23 3.27 9.20
N LYS A 127 -14.07 3.29 8.18
CA LYS A 127 -14.85 2.11 7.79
C LYS A 127 -15.25 2.23 6.33
N LEU A 128 -15.46 1.09 5.68
CA LEU A 128 -15.81 1.09 4.26
C LEU A 128 -17.12 1.78 3.97
N ASP A 129 -18.04 1.77 4.92
CA ASP A 129 -19.35 2.44 4.74
C ASP A 129 -19.21 3.94 4.56
N ASP A 130 -18.08 4.52 4.94
CA ASP A 130 -17.85 5.97 4.85
C ASP A 130 -17.42 6.40 3.45
N ILE A 131 -17.15 5.47 2.54
CA ILE A 131 -16.61 5.81 1.23
C ILE A 131 -17.44 5.19 0.10
N ASP A 132 -17.27 5.76 -1.09
CA ASP A 132 -17.90 5.27 -2.30
C ASP A 132 -17.03 4.18 -2.91
N VAL A 133 -17.51 2.95 -2.87
CA VAL A 133 -16.74 1.80 -3.36
C VAL A 133 -16.48 1.91 -4.86
N ALA A 134 -17.40 2.50 -5.64
CA ALA A 134 -17.17 2.67 -7.08
C ALA A 134 -15.99 3.61 -7.32
N VAL A 135 -15.87 4.67 -6.54
CA VAL A 135 -14.71 5.58 -6.63
C VAL A 135 -13.45 4.86 -6.19
N LEU A 136 -13.52 4.08 -5.11
CA LEU A 136 -12.38 3.29 -4.65
C LEU A 136 -11.88 2.37 -5.76
N ARG A 137 -12.78 1.66 -6.44
CA ARG A 137 -12.39 0.76 -7.52
C ARG A 137 -11.67 1.50 -8.63
N ARG A 138 -12.11 2.70 -8.98
CA ARG A 138 -11.44 3.52 -10.00
C ARG A 138 -10.06 3.97 -9.54
N LEU A 139 -9.93 4.35 -8.27
CA LEU A 139 -8.64 4.74 -7.70
C LEU A 139 -7.65 3.57 -7.73
N ILE A 140 -8.12 2.38 -7.42
CA ILE A 140 -7.28 1.18 -7.46
C ILE A 140 -6.82 0.91 -8.90
N ALA A 141 -7.74 1.05 -9.87
CA ALA A 141 -7.39 0.83 -11.28
C ALA A 141 -6.34 1.81 -11.76
N ILE A 142 -6.45 3.07 -11.35
CA ILE A 142 -5.47 4.09 -11.69
C ILE A 142 -4.11 3.73 -11.10
N ALA A 143 -4.08 3.33 -9.83
CA ALA A 143 -2.85 2.93 -9.18
C ALA A 143 -2.24 1.70 -9.84
N TRP A 144 -3.08 0.75 -10.25
CA TRP A 144 -2.62 -0.48 -10.89
C TRP A 144 -1.94 -0.22 -12.23
N ALA A 145 -2.36 0.83 -12.93
CA ALA A 145 -1.83 1.15 -14.26
C ALA A 145 -0.43 1.76 -14.23
N ARG A 146 0.11 2.08 -13.05
CA ARG A 146 1.41 2.73 -13.02
C ARG A 146 2.53 1.76 -13.36
N GLY A 147 3.58 2.27 -14.00
CA GLY A 147 4.80 1.52 -14.25
C GLY A 147 5.90 1.92 -13.28
N ASP A 148 7.11 1.49 -13.58
CA ASP A 148 8.28 1.80 -12.75
C ASP A 148 8.60 3.29 -12.79
N ASP A 149 9.17 3.78 -11.69
CA ASP A 149 9.64 5.16 -11.66
C ASP A 149 10.86 5.30 -12.55
N PRO A 150 11.03 6.47 -13.20
CA PRO A 150 12.22 6.70 -14.01
C PRO A 150 13.46 6.74 -13.12
N ASP A 151 14.54 6.16 -13.64
CA ASP A 151 15.82 6.15 -12.96
C ASP A 151 16.74 7.13 -13.69
N PRO A 152 17.07 8.29 -13.09
CA PRO A 152 17.89 9.30 -13.76
C PRO A 152 19.34 8.88 -13.89
N ARG A 153 19.78 7.81 -13.23
CA ARG A 153 21.17 7.36 -13.36
C ARG A 153 21.33 6.57 -14.65
N PRO A 154 22.51 6.69 -15.31
CA PRO A 154 22.74 5.90 -16.50
C PRO A 154 22.76 4.41 -16.18
N SER A 155 22.34 3.60 -17.14
CA SER A 155 22.40 2.16 -16.99
C SER A 155 23.84 1.73 -16.91
N ALA A 156 24.11 0.81 -16.01
CA ALA A 156 25.47 0.32 -15.83
C ALA A 156 25.83 -0.67 -16.91
#